data_5c2824060faf2a4be25ea48160f021e0
#
_entry.id   5c2824060faf2a4be25ea48160f021e0
#
_cell.length_a   1.000
_cell.length_b   1.000
_cell.length_c   1.000
_cell.angle_alpha   90.00
_cell.angle_beta   90.00
_cell.angle_gamma   90.00
#
_symmetry.space_group_name_H-M   'P 1'
#
loop_
_entity.id
_entity.type
_entity.pdbx_description
1 polymer ?
#
loop_
_entity_poly.entity_id
_entity_poly.type
_entity_poly.pdbx_seq_one_letter_code
_entity_poly.pdbx_strand_id
1 'polypeptide(L)'
;MPKKAAGLTARQVQTKGPGLYADGGGLYLRVTPTQARMWLYRFQMHGRRRDMGLGPTDLYSLAEARQKALEARKLVAEGVDPIEAKRSAAAISSRRFSNMSPRR
;
A
#
# COMPACT_ATOMS: atom_id res chain seq x y z
N MET A 1 -12.26 19.49 13.46
CA MET A 1 -12.11 19.03 13.49
C MET A 1 -11.57 18.27 13.31
N PRO A 2 -11.70 18.16 13.34
CA PRO A 2 -11.39 17.49 13.20
C PRO A 2 -10.91 16.72 12.82
N LYS A 3 -11.07 16.50 12.63
CA LYS A 3 -10.80 15.89 12.35
C LYS A 3 -10.11 15.20 12.01
N LYS A 4 -10.23 15.13 11.67
CA LYS A 4 -9.62 14.54 11.33
C LYS A 4 -8.75 13.84 11.64
N ALA A 5 -8.67 14.20 11.78
CA ALA A 5 -7.65 13.43 12.10
C ALA A 5 -7.89 12.09 12.55
N ALA A 6 -8.67 11.52 11.99
CA ALA A 6 -9.07 10.23 12.32
C ALA A 6 -8.11 9.14 11.89
N GLY A 7 -6.93 9.45 11.55
CA GLY A 7 -5.97 8.45 11.09
C GLY A 7 -5.41 7.60 12.23
N LEU A 8 -4.65 6.60 11.87
CA LEU A 8 -3.98 5.74 12.83
C LEU A 8 -2.74 6.43 13.39
N THR A 9 -2.29 5.96 14.54
CA THR A 9 -1.03 6.40 15.10
C THR A 9 -0.03 5.27 15.00
N ALA A 10 1.26 5.58 15.10
CA ALA A 10 2.30 4.56 15.07
C ALA A 10 2.09 3.51 16.15
N ARG A 11 1.63 3.95 17.31
CA ARG A 11 1.36 3.02 18.40
C ARG A 11 0.20 2.10 18.07
N GLN A 12 -0.86 2.63 17.49
CA GLN A 12 -2.01 1.82 17.11
C GLN A 12 -1.64 0.77 16.07
N VAL A 13 -0.74 1.11 15.16
CA VAL A 13 -0.27 0.17 14.16
C VAL A 13 0.30 -1.08 14.81
N GLN A 14 0.95 -0.93 15.96
CA GLN A 14 1.59 -2.04 16.63
C GLN A 14 0.70 -2.73 17.66
N THR A 15 -0.33 -2.07 18.12
CA THR A 15 -1.13 -2.60 19.23
C THR A 15 -2.52 -3.10 18.83
N LYS A 16 -3.01 -2.72 17.65
CA LYS A 16 -4.34 -3.18 17.22
C LYS A 16 -4.36 -4.69 17.03
N GLY A 17 -5.45 -5.29 17.44
CA GLY A 17 -5.65 -6.72 17.23
C GLY A 17 -6.12 -7.03 15.82
N PRO A 18 -6.44 -8.31 15.52
CA PRO A 18 -6.86 -8.68 14.17
C PRO A 18 -8.03 -7.85 13.67
N GLY A 19 -7.96 -7.46 12.42
CA GLY A 19 -9.00 -6.65 11.80
C GLY A 19 -8.46 -5.77 10.70
N LEU A 20 -9.33 -4.93 10.18
CA LEU A 20 -8.99 -3.99 9.12
C LEU A 20 -9.29 -2.59 9.62
N TYR A 21 -8.32 -1.71 9.59
CA TYR A 21 -8.42 -0.37 10.18
C TYR A 21 -8.07 0.69 9.16
N ALA A 22 -8.95 1.66 8.99
CA ALA A 22 -8.73 2.74 8.02
C ALA A 22 -7.85 3.83 8.62
N ASP A 23 -6.88 4.30 7.83
CA ASP A 23 -6.09 5.46 8.19
C ASP A 23 -6.62 6.72 7.50
N GLY A 24 -7.28 6.55 6.37
CA GLY A 24 -7.78 7.65 5.58
C GLY A 24 -7.15 7.66 4.19
N GLY A 25 -7.81 8.28 3.24
CA GLY A 25 -7.31 8.36 1.87
C GLY A 25 -7.16 7.02 1.18
N GLY A 26 -7.84 5.99 1.66
CA GLY A 26 -7.76 4.66 1.08
C GLY A 26 -6.70 3.77 1.72
N LEU A 27 -5.91 4.29 2.66
CA LEU A 27 -4.90 3.49 3.35
C LEU A 27 -5.53 2.72 4.49
N TYR A 28 -5.22 1.43 4.58
CA TYR A 28 -5.74 0.55 5.62
C TYR A 28 -4.60 -0.26 6.23
N LEU A 29 -4.73 -0.54 7.51
CA LEU A 29 -3.88 -1.50 8.20
C LEU A 29 -4.66 -2.80 8.34
N ARG A 30 -4.10 -3.89 7.87
CA ARG A 30 -4.72 -5.20 8.01
C ARG A 30 -3.89 -6.01 8.99
N VAL A 31 -4.57 -6.53 10.02
CA VAL A 31 -3.93 -7.41 11.01
C VAL A 31 -4.62 -8.75 10.93
N THR A 32 -3.87 -9.81 10.67
CA THR A 32 -4.42 -11.16 10.57
C THR A 32 -4.53 -11.80 11.94
N PRO A 33 -5.28 -12.89 12.08
CA PRO A 33 -5.35 -13.61 13.36
C PRO A 33 -4.00 -14.09 13.86
N THR A 34 -3.03 -14.28 12.96
CA THR A 34 -1.68 -14.68 13.35
C THR A 34 -0.78 -13.50 13.67
N GLN A 35 -1.36 -12.30 13.76
CA GLN A 35 -0.66 -11.08 14.09
C GLN A 35 0.25 -10.55 12.97
N ALA A 36 0.09 -11.03 11.77
CA ALA A 36 0.78 -10.44 10.63
C ALA A 36 0.11 -9.11 10.30
N ARG A 37 0.91 -8.06 10.11
CA ARG A 37 0.41 -6.71 9.88
C ARG A 37 0.92 -6.22 8.55
N MET A 38 0.01 -5.70 7.72
CA MET A 38 0.42 -5.18 6.44
C MET A 38 -0.44 -4.01 6.03
N TRP A 39 0.10 -3.19 5.15
CA TRP A 39 -0.56 -2.02 4.63
C TRP A 39 -1.27 -2.35 3.34
N LEU A 40 -2.45 -1.76 3.16
CA LEU A 40 -3.24 -1.91 1.94
C LEU A 40 -3.70 -0.54 1.47
N TYR A 41 -3.77 -0.37 0.17
CA TYR A 41 -4.43 0.80 -0.39
C TYR A 41 -5.68 0.32 -1.12
N ARG A 42 -6.84 0.83 -0.71
CA ARG A 42 -8.13 0.46 -1.30
C ARG A 42 -8.59 1.56 -2.22
N PHE A 43 -8.93 1.21 -3.45
CA PHE A 43 -9.36 2.19 -4.42
C PHE A 43 -10.46 1.60 -5.28
N GLN A 44 -11.12 2.46 -6.04
CA GLN A 44 -12.17 2.05 -6.95
C GLN A 44 -11.80 2.54 -8.33
N MET A 45 -11.92 1.66 -9.32
CA MET A 45 -11.56 1.98 -10.68
C MET A 45 -12.39 1.13 -11.61
N HIS A 46 -12.96 1.74 -12.65
CA HIS A 46 -13.81 1.04 -13.61
C HIS A 46 -14.96 0.32 -12.93
N GLY A 47 -15.53 0.94 -11.89
CA GLY A 47 -16.65 0.37 -11.16
C GLY A 47 -16.31 -0.79 -10.24
N ARG A 48 -15.02 -1.07 -10.05
CA ARG A 48 -14.58 -2.16 -9.18
C ARG A 48 -13.73 -1.65 -8.04
N ARG A 49 -13.97 -2.21 -6.87
CA ARG A 49 -13.12 -1.90 -5.71
C ARG A 49 -12.00 -2.92 -5.65
N ARG A 50 -10.79 -2.44 -5.51
CA ARG A 50 -9.61 -3.30 -5.45
C ARG A 50 -8.74 -2.90 -4.28
N ASP A 51 -8.00 -3.86 -3.76
CA ASP A 51 -7.05 -3.62 -2.67
C ASP A 51 -5.66 -3.91 -3.20
N MET A 52 -4.74 -2.97 -2.98
CA MET A 52 -3.36 -3.11 -3.39
C MET A 52 -2.49 -3.28 -2.17
N GLY A 53 -1.71 -4.35 -2.10
CA GLY A 53 -0.78 -4.56 -1.00
C GLY A 53 0.37 -3.59 -1.08
N LEU A 54 0.68 -2.92 0.04
CA LEU A 54 1.77 -1.96 0.08
C LEU A 54 2.99 -2.50 0.82
N GLY A 55 2.82 -3.58 1.56
CA GLY A 55 3.93 -4.22 2.25
C GLY A 55 3.69 -4.34 3.75
N PRO A 56 4.55 -5.05 4.46
CA PRO A 56 4.38 -5.28 5.90
C PRO A 56 4.79 -4.08 6.72
N THR A 57 4.25 -4.01 7.93
CA THR A 57 4.54 -2.88 8.83
C THR A 57 5.95 -2.90 9.38
N ASP A 58 6.60 -4.04 9.39
CA ASP A 58 7.99 -4.11 9.84
C ASP A 58 8.94 -3.52 8.81
N LEU A 59 8.50 -3.42 7.56
CA LEU A 59 9.34 -2.86 6.52
C LEU A 59 9.01 -1.40 6.26
N TYR A 60 7.73 -1.03 6.41
CA TYR A 60 7.26 0.33 6.11
C TYR A 60 6.54 0.92 7.30
N SER A 61 6.99 2.10 7.72
CA SER A 61 6.34 2.85 8.79
C SER A 61 5.00 3.41 8.31
N LEU A 62 4.21 3.94 9.24
CA LEU A 62 2.96 4.60 8.91
C LEU A 62 3.19 5.76 7.94
N ALA A 63 4.22 6.55 8.16
CA ALA A 63 4.54 7.67 7.28
C ALA A 63 4.89 7.18 5.88
N GLU A 64 5.66 6.11 5.79
CA GLU A 64 6.02 5.54 4.51
C GLU A 64 4.81 4.93 3.80
N ALA A 65 3.93 4.29 4.56
CA ALA A 65 2.71 3.73 3.99
C ALA A 65 1.80 4.83 3.44
N ARG A 66 1.72 5.95 4.15
CA ARG A 66 0.94 7.10 3.69
C ARG A 66 1.49 7.65 2.38
N GLN A 67 2.81 7.68 2.27
CA GLN A 67 3.46 8.15 1.05
C GLN A 67 3.15 7.21 -0.11
N LYS A 68 3.24 5.91 0.12
CA LYS A 68 2.92 4.92 -0.90
C LYS A 68 1.46 5.01 -1.34
N ALA A 69 0.55 5.20 -0.38
CA ALA A 69 -0.87 5.35 -0.69
C ALA A 69 -1.12 6.61 -1.51
N LEU A 70 -0.42 7.70 -1.20
CA LEU A 70 -0.54 8.93 -1.94
C LEU A 70 -0.10 8.74 -3.39
N GLU A 71 0.99 8.06 -3.61
CA GLU A 71 1.47 7.78 -4.96
C GLU A 71 0.48 6.95 -5.74
N ALA A 72 -0.12 5.95 -5.08
CA ALA A 72 -1.15 5.13 -5.72
C ALA A 72 -2.39 5.95 -6.04
N ARG A 73 -2.78 6.86 -5.13
CA ARG A 73 -3.92 7.74 -5.38
C ARG A 73 -3.70 8.63 -6.59
N LYS A 74 -2.48 9.12 -6.76
CA LYS A 74 -2.16 9.96 -7.91
C LYS A 74 -2.34 9.18 -9.21
N LEU A 75 -1.93 7.94 -9.22
CA LEU A 75 -2.09 7.10 -10.40
C LEU A 75 -3.58 6.88 -10.72
N VAL A 76 -4.36 6.60 -9.71
CA VAL A 76 -5.81 6.41 -9.90
C VAL A 76 -6.43 7.69 -10.45
N ALA A 77 -6.01 8.85 -9.94
CA ALA A 77 -6.54 10.13 -10.42
C ALA A 77 -6.18 10.36 -11.89
N GLU A 78 -5.09 9.79 -12.35
CA GLU A 78 -4.67 9.89 -13.75
C GLU A 78 -5.26 8.80 -14.63
N GLY A 79 -6.09 7.93 -14.06
CA GLY A 79 -6.69 6.86 -14.82
C GLY A 79 -5.81 5.63 -14.95
N VAL A 80 -4.75 5.55 -14.13
CA VAL A 80 -3.80 4.44 -14.17
C VAL A 80 -4.06 3.52 -12.99
N ASP A 81 -4.18 2.21 -13.24
CA ASP A 81 -4.37 1.23 -12.19
C ASP A 81 -3.04 1.04 -11.48
N PRO A 82 -2.95 1.39 -10.18
CA PRO A 82 -1.68 1.27 -9.46
C PRO A 82 -1.19 -0.17 -9.29
N ILE A 83 -2.10 -1.13 -9.30
CA ILE A 83 -1.70 -2.54 -9.22
C ILE A 83 -0.98 -2.93 -10.51
N GLU A 84 -1.51 -2.53 -11.64
CA GLU A 84 -0.89 -2.83 -12.93
C GLU A 84 0.43 -2.07 -13.09
N ALA A 85 0.48 -0.83 -12.62
CA ALA A 85 1.71 -0.04 -12.68
C ALA A 85 2.80 -0.69 -11.85
N LYS A 86 2.45 -1.17 -10.66
CA LYS A 86 3.41 -1.85 -9.79
C LYS A 86 3.90 -3.13 -10.40
N ARG A 87 2.99 -3.90 -10.99
CA ARG A 87 3.31 -5.17 -11.62
C ARG A 87 4.25 -4.96 -12.81
N SER A 88 3.96 -3.96 -13.63
CA SER A 88 4.81 -3.63 -14.78
C SER A 88 6.19 -3.16 -14.36
N ALA A 89 6.26 -2.32 -13.34
CA ALA A 89 7.54 -1.83 -12.84
C ALA A 89 8.38 -2.97 -12.28
N ALA A 90 7.76 -3.89 -11.55
CA ALA A 90 8.46 -5.03 -11.00
C ALA A 90 8.98 -5.94 -12.10
N ALA A 91 8.17 -6.17 -13.13
CA ALA A 91 8.58 -7.01 -14.25
C ALA A 91 9.74 -6.39 -15.01
N ILE A 92 9.66 -5.09 -15.25
CA ILE A 92 10.73 -4.38 -15.94
C ILE A 92 12.01 -4.38 -15.15
N SER A 93 11.92 -4.13 -13.84
CA SER A 93 13.08 -4.14 -12.98
C SER A 93 13.74 -5.50 -12.94
N SER A 94 12.94 -6.54 -12.81
CA SER A 94 13.44 -7.89 -12.79
C SER A 94 14.16 -8.23 -14.07
N ARG A 95 13.56 -7.89 -15.17
CA ARG A 95 14.09 -8.17 -16.47
C ARG A 95 15.39 -7.42 -16.71
N ARG A 96 15.43 -6.18 -16.32
CA ARG A 96 16.62 -5.36 -16.48
C ARG A 96 17.77 -5.91 -15.65
N PHE A 97 17.48 -6.32 -14.46
CA PHE A 97 18.49 -6.89 -13.59
C PHE A 97 19.05 -8.18 -14.18
N SER A 98 18.20 -9.03 -14.68
CA SER A 98 18.62 -10.26 -15.32
C SER A 98 19.50 -9.99 -16.51
N ASN A 99 19.14 -9.02 -17.31
CA ASN A 99 19.91 -8.69 -18.48
C ASN A 99 21.28 -8.22 -18.14
N MET A 100 21.43 -7.48 -17.09
CA MET A 100 22.72 -6.96 -16.74
C MET A 100 23.64 -8.01 -16.22
N SER A 101 23.12 -8.95 -15.51
CA SER A 101 23.93 -9.91 -14.86
C SER A 101 24.70 -10.83 -15.80
N PRO A 102 24.09 -11.49 -16.71
CA PRO A 102 24.82 -12.48 -17.49
C PRO A 102 25.64 -11.93 -18.62
N ARG A 103 25.31 -10.79 -19.05
CA ARG A 103 25.95 -10.34 -20.22
C ARG A 103 27.19 -9.77 -20.00
N ARG A 104 27.64 -9.81 -18.88
CA ARG A 104 28.91 -9.15 -18.72
C ARG A 104 29.87 -9.96 -17.93
#